data_56faf926c15f19b61e807be7b9f53d29
#
_entry.id   56faf926c15f19b61e807be7b9f53d29
#
_cell.length_a   1.000
_cell.length_b   1.000
_cell.length_c   1.000
_cell.angle_alpha   90.00
_cell.angle_beta   90.00
_cell.angle_gamma   90.00
#
_symmetry.space_group_name_H-M   'P 1'
#
loop_
_entity.id
_entity.type
_entity.pdbx_description
1 polymer ?
#
loop_
_entity_poly.entity_id
_entity_poly.type
_entity_poly.pdbx_seq_one_letter_code
_entity_poly.pdbx_strand_id
1 'polypeptide(L)'
;MHHMWPKMNRLHLKEARLDEARTQLMQALDYASRQLLKTTQAIDIVRGGIKVNALPESVLAYVNHRIAPYAKVSTVVQHYKDLLVPLAKQYRFALSIDDDVLVPHTNASTANVQIEKSGLLYDSHEPSPFEGSNADAWRLLSGVI
;
A
#
# COMPACT_ATOMS: atom_id res chain seq x y z
N MET A 1 38.05 -8.29 -2.90
CA MET A 1 36.96 -8.08 -1.92
C MET A 1 36.73 -6.62 -1.51
N HIS A 2 37.00 -5.60 -2.37
CA HIS A 2 37.04 -4.19 -1.92
C HIS A 2 36.12 -3.21 -2.65
N HIS A 3 35.13 -3.66 -3.46
CA HIS A 3 34.34 -2.75 -4.28
C HIS A 3 32.83 -2.63 -3.94
N MET A 4 32.35 -3.32 -2.89
CA MET A 4 30.90 -3.30 -2.58
C MET A 4 30.48 -2.22 -1.55
N TRP A 5 31.36 -1.80 -0.65
CA TRP A 5 31.12 -0.80 0.39
C TRP A 5 30.74 0.61 -0.10
N PRO A 6 31.44 1.20 -1.10
CA PRO A 6 31.14 2.56 -1.51
C PRO A 6 29.80 2.70 -2.25
N LYS A 7 29.32 1.62 -2.91
CA LYS A 7 28.02 1.65 -3.63
C LYS A 7 26.85 1.54 -2.67
N MET A 8 26.93 0.68 -1.67
CA MET A 8 25.89 0.55 -0.63
C MET A 8 25.73 1.83 0.18
N ASN A 9 26.81 2.46 0.61
CA ASN A 9 26.78 3.71 1.36
C ASN A 9 26.17 4.87 0.55
N ARG A 10 26.40 4.90 -0.76
CA ARG A 10 25.85 5.92 -1.66
C ARG A 10 24.33 5.75 -1.90
N LEU A 11 23.83 4.52 -1.92
CA LEU A 11 22.41 4.22 -2.03
C LEU A 11 21.66 4.63 -0.75
N HIS A 12 22.13 4.24 0.41
CA HIS A 12 21.56 4.64 1.70
C HIS A 12 21.57 6.15 1.92
N LEU A 13 22.63 6.84 1.49
CA LEU A 13 22.67 8.32 1.56
C LEU A 13 21.66 8.98 0.61
N LYS A 14 21.39 8.39 -0.55
CA LYS A 14 20.35 8.88 -1.46
C LYS A 14 18.96 8.66 -0.89
N GLU A 15 18.69 7.49 -0.34
CA GLU A 15 17.41 7.19 0.31
C GLU A 15 17.14 8.12 1.49
N ALA A 16 18.11 8.31 2.38
CA ALA A 16 18.00 9.22 3.51
C ALA A 16 17.72 10.68 3.07
N ARG A 17 18.36 11.15 2.01
CA ARG A 17 18.10 12.49 1.46
C ARG A 17 16.71 12.62 0.84
N LEU A 18 16.22 11.56 0.20
CA LEU A 18 14.87 11.52 -0.36
C LEU A 18 13.81 11.55 0.75
N ASP A 19 14.03 10.81 1.83
CA ASP A 19 13.11 10.80 2.98
C ASP A 19 13.10 12.12 3.72
N GLU A 20 14.25 12.78 3.86
CA GLU A 20 14.35 14.14 4.41
C GLU A 20 13.61 15.15 3.52
N ALA A 21 13.81 15.11 2.21
CA ALA A 21 13.14 15.99 1.26
C ALA A 21 11.62 15.78 1.26
N ARG A 22 11.17 14.53 1.33
CA ARG A 22 9.73 14.19 1.50
C ARG A 22 9.17 14.76 2.79
N THR A 23 9.91 14.63 3.89
CA THR A 23 9.49 15.14 5.18
C THR A 23 9.34 16.67 5.14
N GLN A 24 10.30 17.37 4.57
CA GLN A 24 10.25 18.82 4.41
C GLN A 24 9.10 19.27 3.52
N LEU A 25 8.88 18.56 2.39
CA LEU A 25 7.74 18.80 1.50
C LEU A 25 6.42 18.62 2.24
N MET A 26 6.27 17.52 2.99
CA MET A 26 5.06 17.22 3.75
C MET A 26 4.79 18.25 4.85
N GLN A 27 5.82 18.86 5.44
CA GLN A 27 5.67 19.93 6.43
C GLN A 27 5.25 21.26 5.79
N ALA A 28 5.72 21.54 4.57
CA ALA A 28 5.41 22.77 3.85
C ALA A 28 4.00 22.80 3.23
N LEU A 29 3.39 21.63 3.00
CA LEU A 29 2.07 21.52 2.39
C LEU A 29 0.94 21.71 3.43
N ASP A 30 -0.21 22.23 2.97
CA ASP A 30 -1.45 22.24 3.74
C ASP A 30 -2.00 20.82 3.96
N TYR A 31 -3.03 20.71 4.81
CA TYR A 31 -3.62 19.41 5.14
C TYR A 31 -4.16 18.67 3.91
N ALA A 32 -4.90 19.37 3.04
CA ALA A 32 -5.54 18.76 1.87
C ALA A 32 -4.49 18.23 0.87
N SER A 33 -3.49 19.04 0.56
CA SER A 33 -2.38 18.67 -0.33
C SER A 33 -1.56 17.49 0.21
N ARG A 34 -1.35 17.44 1.54
CA ARG A 34 -0.70 16.27 2.18
C ARG A 34 -1.46 14.97 1.96
N GLN A 35 -2.80 14.99 1.99
CA GLN A 35 -3.61 13.78 1.78
C GLN A 35 -3.50 13.24 0.35
N LEU A 36 -3.24 14.11 -0.64
CA LEU A 36 -3.03 13.69 -2.02
C LEU A 36 -1.71 12.93 -2.23
N LEU A 37 -0.71 13.21 -1.39
CA LEU A 37 0.61 12.59 -1.48
C LEU A 37 0.79 11.36 -0.56
N LYS A 38 -0.21 11.00 0.23
CA LYS A 38 -0.17 9.84 1.14
C LYS A 38 -0.98 8.68 0.60
N THR A 39 -0.56 7.47 0.92
CA THR A 39 -1.46 6.32 0.86
C THR A 39 -2.52 6.49 1.94
N THR A 40 -3.78 6.52 1.51
CA THR A 40 -4.93 6.63 2.41
C THR A 40 -5.77 5.36 2.33
N GLN A 41 -6.47 5.06 3.41
CA GLN A 41 -7.31 3.89 3.56
C GLN A 41 -8.70 4.32 4.04
N ALA A 42 -9.74 3.71 3.46
CA ALA A 42 -11.11 3.84 3.90
C ALA A 42 -11.77 2.46 3.95
N ILE A 43 -12.49 2.17 5.02
CA ILE A 43 -13.36 0.99 5.11
C ILE A 43 -14.74 1.45 4.69
N ASP A 44 -15.10 1.17 3.44
CA ASP A 44 -16.30 1.75 2.84
C ASP A 44 -17.55 0.91 3.12
N ILE A 45 -17.41 -0.41 3.10
CA ILE A 45 -18.54 -1.34 3.22
C ILE A 45 -18.14 -2.47 4.17
N VAL A 46 -19.01 -2.76 5.13
CA VAL A 46 -18.94 -3.96 5.96
C VAL A 46 -20.30 -4.65 5.90
N ARG A 47 -20.29 -5.93 5.56
CA ARG A 47 -21.49 -6.76 5.46
C ARG A 47 -21.31 -8.02 6.28
N GLY A 48 -22.27 -8.35 7.12
CA GLY A 48 -22.28 -9.58 7.93
C GLY A 48 -23.55 -9.68 8.75
N GLY A 49 -23.85 -10.91 9.18
CA GLY A 49 -25.05 -11.21 9.96
C GLY A 49 -26.33 -11.35 9.13
N ILE A 50 -27.22 -12.21 9.61
CA ILE A 50 -28.52 -12.50 8.99
C ILE A 50 -29.65 -12.11 9.94
N LYS A 51 -29.41 -12.21 11.26
CA LYS A 51 -30.41 -11.95 12.31
C LYS A 51 -29.77 -11.20 13.48
N VAL A 52 -30.59 -10.38 14.17
CA VAL A 52 -30.13 -9.54 15.29
C VAL A 52 -29.63 -10.38 16.48
N ASN A 53 -30.14 -11.58 16.64
CA ASN A 53 -29.87 -12.49 17.76
C ASN A 53 -28.92 -13.65 17.40
N ALA A 54 -28.22 -13.58 16.28
CA ALA A 54 -27.25 -14.58 15.84
C ALA A 54 -25.92 -13.93 15.51
N LEU A 55 -24.84 -14.54 15.99
CA LEU A 55 -23.49 -14.13 15.57
C LEU A 55 -23.28 -14.42 14.08
N PRO A 56 -22.66 -13.52 13.32
CA PRO A 56 -22.40 -13.76 11.92
C PRO A 56 -21.37 -14.88 11.72
N GLU A 57 -21.68 -15.83 10.84
CA GLU A 57 -20.73 -16.88 10.42
C GLU A 57 -19.64 -16.34 9.50
N SER A 58 -19.95 -15.28 8.74
CA SER A 58 -19.02 -14.60 7.85
C SER A 58 -19.24 -13.10 7.86
N VAL A 59 -18.14 -12.37 7.65
CA VAL A 59 -18.15 -10.92 7.49
C VAL A 59 -17.29 -10.58 6.29
N LEU A 60 -17.80 -9.71 5.43
CA LEU A 60 -17.10 -9.16 4.27
C LEU A 60 -16.87 -7.66 4.50
N ALA A 61 -15.64 -7.21 4.33
CA ALA A 61 -15.28 -5.81 4.37
C ALA A 61 -14.60 -5.39 3.06
N TYR A 62 -15.02 -4.25 2.51
CA TYR A 62 -14.35 -3.61 1.38
C TYR A 62 -13.50 -2.46 1.91
N VAL A 63 -12.22 -2.53 1.61
CA VAL A 63 -11.24 -1.54 2.04
C VAL A 63 -10.63 -0.89 0.81
N ASN A 64 -10.91 0.39 0.65
CA ASN A 64 -10.37 1.19 -0.45
C ASN A 64 -9.02 1.79 -0.06
N HIS A 65 -8.06 1.73 -0.98
CA HIS A 65 -6.75 2.35 -0.84
C HIS A 65 -6.50 3.32 -1.99
N ARG A 66 -6.20 4.57 -1.65
CA ARG A 66 -5.57 5.48 -2.58
C ARG A 66 -4.07 5.39 -2.36
N ILE A 67 -3.37 4.80 -3.31
CA ILE A 67 -1.92 4.57 -3.22
C ILE A 67 -1.18 5.86 -3.55
N ALA A 68 -0.22 6.26 -2.72
CA ALA A 68 0.61 7.42 -2.96
C ALA A 68 1.36 7.30 -4.30
N PRO A 69 1.62 8.41 -5.01
CA PRO A 69 2.25 8.39 -6.35
C PRO A 69 3.62 7.69 -6.42
N TYR A 70 4.31 7.60 -5.29
CA TYR A 70 5.62 6.94 -5.17
C TYR A 70 5.58 5.56 -4.51
N ALA A 71 4.39 5.08 -4.13
CA ALA A 71 4.20 3.79 -3.48
C ALA A 71 3.66 2.75 -4.48
N LYS A 72 3.81 1.49 -4.12
CA LYS A 72 3.35 0.35 -4.92
C LYS A 72 2.27 -0.43 -4.18
N VAL A 73 1.45 -1.16 -4.91
CA VAL A 73 0.49 -2.12 -4.35
C VAL A 73 1.17 -3.10 -3.41
N SER A 74 2.37 -3.57 -3.76
CA SER A 74 3.16 -4.48 -2.93
C SER A 74 3.47 -3.91 -1.54
N THR A 75 3.62 -2.59 -1.39
CA THR A 75 3.82 -1.94 -0.09
C THR A 75 2.58 -2.06 0.80
N VAL A 76 1.39 -1.92 0.21
CA VAL A 76 0.12 -2.09 0.94
C VAL A 76 -0.06 -3.54 1.36
N VAL A 77 0.21 -4.49 0.45
CA VAL A 77 0.16 -5.94 0.75
C VAL A 77 1.13 -6.31 1.86
N GLN A 78 2.36 -5.79 1.81
CA GLN A 78 3.35 -6.04 2.86
C GLN A 78 2.89 -5.50 4.22
N HIS A 79 2.31 -4.31 4.24
CA HIS A 79 1.73 -3.75 5.47
C HIS A 79 0.64 -4.66 6.07
N TYR A 80 -0.25 -5.22 5.25
CA TYR A 80 -1.21 -6.22 5.73
C TYR A 80 -0.55 -7.49 6.26
N LYS A 81 0.48 -7.99 5.60
CA LYS A 81 1.25 -9.15 6.10
C LYS A 81 1.86 -8.85 7.47
N ASP A 82 2.50 -7.71 7.62
CA ASP A 82 3.16 -7.31 8.87
C ASP A 82 2.18 -7.14 10.04
N LEU A 83 0.96 -6.66 9.76
CA LEU A 83 -0.09 -6.53 10.77
C LEU A 83 -0.78 -7.85 11.10
N LEU A 84 -1.18 -8.61 10.09
CA LEU A 84 -2.11 -9.72 10.28
C LEU A 84 -1.42 -11.04 10.61
N VAL A 85 -0.19 -11.28 10.14
CA VAL A 85 0.51 -12.55 10.44
C VAL A 85 0.76 -12.72 11.94
N PRO A 86 1.21 -11.72 12.70
CA PRO A 86 1.32 -11.83 14.15
C PRO A 86 -0.04 -12.11 14.84
N LEU A 87 -1.09 -11.39 14.39
CA LEU A 87 -2.44 -11.58 14.93
C LEU A 87 -3.00 -12.97 14.60
N ALA A 88 -2.77 -13.47 13.38
CA ALA A 88 -3.20 -14.81 12.97
C ALA A 88 -2.57 -15.89 13.83
N LYS A 89 -1.30 -15.74 14.17
CA LYS A 89 -0.60 -16.67 15.09
C LYS A 89 -1.12 -16.56 16.53
N GLN A 90 -1.32 -15.34 17.02
CA GLN A 90 -1.80 -15.09 18.38
C GLN A 90 -3.23 -15.63 18.60
N TYR A 91 -4.13 -15.37 17.66
CA TYR A 91 -5.55 -15.73 17.76
C TYR A 91 -5.91 -17.04 17.04
N ARG A 92 -4.92 -17.69 16.43
CA ARG A 92 -5.05 -19.00 15.76
C ARG A 92 -6.09 -19.00 14.63
N PHE A 93 -6.10 -17.98 13.76
CA PHE A 93 -6.90 -18.01 12.54
C PHE A 93 -6.02 -18.27 11.31
N ALA A 94 -6.59 -18.91 10.28
CA ALA A 94 -5.94 -19.07 8.99
C ALA A 94 -5.96 -17.75 8.24
N LEU A 95 -4.87 -17.45 7.48
CA LEU A 95 -4.73 -16.21 6.74
C LEU A 95 -4.19 -16.49 5.34
N SER A 96 -4.88 -15.96 4.33
CA SER A 96 -4.41 -15.92 2.95
C SER A 96 -4.59 -14.54 2.32
N ILE A 97 -3.73 -14.22 1.37
CA ILE A 97 -3.84 -13.02 0.52
C ILE A 97 -3.80 -13.50 -0.94
N ASP A 98 -4.90 -13.35 -1.67
CA ASP A 98 -5.12 -14.01 -2.95
C ASP A 98 -4.82 -15.52 -2.83
N ASP A 99 -3.91 -16.04 -3.66
CA ASP A 99 -3.49 -17.44 -3.65
C ASP A 99 -2.34 -17.75 -2.67
N ASP A 100 -1.79 -16.73 -2.00
CA ASP A 100 -0.65 -16.85 -1.07
C ASP A 100 -1.14 -17.20 0.34
N VAL A 101 -0.93 -18.45 0.77
CA VAL A 101 -1.30 -18.91 2.11
C VAL A 101 -0.19 -18.54 3.11
N LEU A 102 -0.47 -17.55 3.96
CA LEU A 102 0.47 -17.03 4.96
C LEU A 102 0.43 -17.81 6.28
N VAL A 103 -0.76 -18.20 6.72
CA VAL A 103 -0.99 -19.05 7.89
C VAL A 103 -2.01 -20.11 7.48
N PRO A 104 -1.61 -21.40 7.39
CA PRO A 104 -2.49 -22.44 6.91
C PRO A 104 -3.63 -22.74 7.88
N HIS A 105 -4.77 -23.16 7.35
CA HIS A 105 -5.88 -23.67 8.14
C HIS A 105 -5.51 -25.01 8.78
N THR A 106 -5.81 -25.16 10.06
CA THR A 106 -5.64 -26.39 10.83
C THR A 106 -6.90 -26.68 11.62
N ASN A 107 -7.02 -27.89 12.17
CA ASN A 107 -8.14 -28.25 13.06
C ASN A 107 -8.23 -27.37 14.33
N ALA A 108 -7.15 -26.68 14.68
CA ALA A 108 -7.09 -25.75 15.81
C ALA A 108 -7.39 -24.28 15.40
N SER A 109 -7.66 -24.02 14.13
CA SER A 109 -7.96 -22.66 13.64
C SER A 109 -9.33 -22.23 14.12
N THR A 110 -9.39 -21.01 14.67
CA THR A 110 -10.64 -20.41 15.21
C THR A 110 -11.48 -19.74 14.13
N ALA A 111 -10.84 -19.30 13.02
CA ALA A 111 -11.46 -18.63 11.90
C ALA A 111 -10.59 -18.75 10.64
N ASN A 112 -11.11 -18.29 9.51
CA ASN A 112 -10.38 -18.11 8.26
C ASN A 112 -10.54 -16.66 7.80
N VAL A 113 -9.42 -15.99 7.52
CA VAL A 113 -9.39 -14.64 6.97
C VAL A 113 -8.74 -14.71 5.59
N GLN A 114 -9.49 -14.29 4.58
CA GLN A 114 -9.02 -14.22 3.21
C GLN A 114 -9.06 -12.76 2.75
N ILE A 115 -7.96 -12.30 2.19
CA ILE A 115 -7.84 -10.98 1.58
C ILE A 115 -7.71 -11.18 0.08
N GLU A 116 -8.59 -10.55 -0.68
CA GLU A 116 -8.57 -10.57 -2.13
C GLU A 116 -8.27 -9.16 -2.65
N LYS A 117 -7.29 -9.05 -3.53
CA LYS A 117 -7.04 -7.80 -4.24
C LYS A 117 -8.06 -7.64 -5.35
N SER A 118 -8.73 -6.49 -5.36
CA SER A 118 -9.57 -6.13 -6.49
C SER A 118 -8.73 -5.98 -7.76
N GLY A 119 -9.25 -6.44 -8.90
CA GLY A 119 -8.64 -6.22 -10.21
C GLY A 119 -8.52 -4.74 -10.62
N LEU A 120 -9.04 -3.80 -9.81
CA LEU A 120 -8.93 -2.36 -9.98
C LEU A 120 -7.79 -1.73 -9.15
N LEU A 121 -7.00 -2.54 -8.46
CA LEU A 121 -5.86 -2.07 -7.67
C LEU A 121 -4.59 -2.11 -8.53
N TYR A 122 -4.10 -0.96 -8.93
CA TYR A 122 -2.92 -0.80 -9.78
C TYR A 122 -1.83 0.00 -9.07
N ASP A 123 -0.59 -0.24 -9.47
CA ASP A 123 0.53 0.62 -9.10
C ASP A 123 0.34 2.03 -9.67
N SER A 124 0.96 3.02 -9.03
CA SER A 124 0.98 4.38 -9.56
C SER A 124 1.70 4.42 -10.91
N HIS A 125 1.17 5.21 -11.84
CA HIS A 125 1.84 5.46 -13.10
C HIS A 125 3.05 6.38 -12.90
N GLU A 126 4.06 6.20 -13.73
CA GLU A 126 5.17 7.14 -13.80
C GLU A 126 4.68 8.55 -14.15
N PRO A 127 5.29 9.60 -13.58
CA PRO A 127 4.97 10.98 -13.95
C PRO A 127 5.15 11.20 -15.45
N SER A 128 4.31 12.07 -16.04
CA SER A 128 4.51 12.46 -17.42
C SER A 128 5.90 13.09 -17.62
N PRO A 129 6.64 12.71 -18.66
CA PRO A 129 7.94 13.29 -18.95
C PRO A 129 7.87 14.80 -19.10
N PHE A 130 8.71 15.53 -18.38
CA PHE A 130 8.82 17.00 -18.49
C PHE A 130 10.15 17.44 -19.12
N GLU A 131 11.08 16.49 -19.31
CA GLU A 131 12.38 16.67 -19.95
C GLU A 131 12.66 15.55 -20.96
N GLY A 132 13.62 15.77 -21.87
CA GLY A 132 14.05 14.79 -22.87
C GLY A 132 13.16 14.76 -24.13
N SER A 133 13.33 13.71 -24.94
CA SER A 133 12.66 13.55 -26.25
C SER A 133 11.15 13.30 -26.14
N ASN A 134 10.66 12.81 -25.01
CA ASN A 134 9.24 12.47 -24.82
C ASN A 134 8.46 13.56 -24.05
N ALA A 135 9.04 14.76 -23.90
CA ALA A 135 8.44 15.86 -23.15
C ALA A 135 7.57 16.81 -24.04
N ASP A 136 7.18 16.40 -25.21
CA ASP A 136 6.46 17.28 -26.17
C ASP A 136 5.10 17.74 -25.62
N ALA A 137 4.37 16.87 -24.95
CA ALA A 137 3.11 17.23 -24.29
C ALA A 137 3.31 18.29 -23.20
N TRP A 138 4.38 18.17 -22.41
CA TRP A 138 4.73 19.17 -21.40
C TRP A 138 5.16 20.50 -22.02
N ARG A 139 5.98 20.47 -23.08
CA ARG A 139 6.40 21.69 -23.81
C ARG A 139 5.23 22.43 -24.42
N LEU A 140 4.28 21.68 -25.03
CA LEU A 140 3.06 22.28 -25.58
C LEU A 140 2.24 22.93 -24.45
N LEU A 141 2.00 22.23 -23.36
CA LEU A 141 1.19 22.73 -22.24
C LEU A 141 1.85 23.94 -21.57
N SER A 142 3.14 23.88 -21.27
CA SER A 142 3.89 24.97 -20.63
C SER A 142 4.09 26.20 -21.54
N GLY A 143 3.96 26.03 -22.86
CA GLY A 143 4.02 27.14 -23.81
C GLY A 143 2.72 27.88 -23.99
N VAL A 144 1.61 27.39 -23.43
CA VAL A 144 0.25 27.99 -23.50
C VAL A 144 -0.12 28.70 -22.19
N ILE A 145 0.59 28.47 -21.11
CA ILE A 145 0.41 29.10 -19.81
C ILE A 145 1.36 30.29 -19.69
#